data_4dda0c3ac30420cafe89372399d8e1f4
#
_entry.id   4dda0c3ac30420cafe89372399d8e1f4
#
_cell.length_a   1.000
_cell.length_b   1.000
_cell.length_c   1.000
_cell.angle_alpha   90.00
_cell.angle_beta   90.00
_cell.angle_gamma   90.00
#
_symmetry.space_group_name_H-M   'P 1'
#
loop_
_entity.id
_entity.type
_entity.pdbx_description
1 polymer ?
#
loop_
_entity_poly.entity_id
_entity_poly.type
_entity_poly.pdbx_seq_one_letter_code
_entity_poly.pdbx_strand_id
1 'polypeptide(L)'
;MNSKQAQLLRWVLVETSHPGNVGSAARALKTMGFHDLWLISPKIQNIVEEPEAIALASGASDILSNSQESDSLESAVQGCSLVLGLTSRDREFGPPALDWVDARGLIKAAVNGGQTVSLLF
;
A
#
# COMPACT_ATOMS: atom_id res chain seq x y z
N MET A 1 -15.53 4.54 5.97
CA MET A 1 -14.93 3.20 6.17
C MET A 1 -14.59 3.03 7.63
N ASN A 2 -15.08 1.96 8.28
CA ASN A 2 -14.78 1.70 9.68
C ASN A 2 -13.40 1.02 9.84
N SER A 3 -12.94 0.85 11.07
CA SER A 3 -11.61 0.29 11.33
C SER A 3 -11.49 -1.17 10.89
N LYS A 4 -12.56 -1.93 10.93
CA LYS A 4 -12.57 -3.32 10.46
C LYS A 4 -12.40 -3.38 8.93
N GLN A 5 -13.05 -2.49 8.20
CA GLN A 5 -12.92 -2.39 6.75
C GLN A 5 -11.55 -1.86 6.34
N ALA A 6 -10.98 -0.94 7.12
CA ALA A 6 -9.64 -0.42 6.86
C ALA A 6 -8.57 -1.51 6.89
N GLN A 7 -8.74 -2.56 7.70
CA GLN A 7 -7.82 -3.69 7.76
C GLN A 7 -7.84 -4.55 6.50
N LEU A 8 -8.86 -4.40 5.65
CA LEU A 8 -8.96 -5.12 4.40
C LEU A 8 -8.20 -4.46 3.25
N LEU A 9 -7.67 -3.25 3.48
CA LEU A 9 -6.88 -2.53 2.49
C LEU A 9 -5.40 -2.74 2.75
N ARG A 10 -4.72 -3.35 1.78
CA ARG A 10 -3.29 -3.58 1.81
C ARG A 10 -2.61 -2.56 0.90
N TRP A 11 -1.69 -1.82 1.45
CA TRP A 11 -0.96 -0.75 0.75
C TRP A 11 0.42 -1.26 0.40
N VAL A 12 0.74 -1.31 -0.89
CA VAL A 12 1.93 -1.97 -1.40
C VAL A 12 2.81 -0.95 -2.13
N LEU A 13 4.03 -0.77 -1.66
CA LEU A 13 5.05 0.04 -2.34
C LEU A 13 5.98 -0.89 -3.09
N VAL A 14 6.07 -0.72 -4.41
CA VAL A 14 6.86 -1.59 -5.29
C VAL A 14 8.16 -0.91 -5.66
N GLU A 15 9.28 -1.57 -5.38
CA GLU A 15 10.63 -1.13 -5.73
C GLU A 15 10.96 0.28 -5.28
N THR A 16 10.50 0.67 -4.11
CA THR A 16 10.78 2.01 -3.57
C THR A 16 12.29 2.16 -3.30
N SER A 17 12.83 3.33 -3.63
CA SER A 17 14.25 3.64 -3.48
C SER A 17 14.53 4.75 -2.47
N HIS A 18 13.48 5.37 -1.93
CA HIS A 18 13.63 6.52 -1.03
C HIS A 18 13.05 6.20 0.35
N PRO A 19 13.89 6.11 1.39
CA PRO A 19 13.41 5.83 2.74
C PRO A 19 12.38 6.85 3.23
N GLY A 20 12.53 8.11 2.84
CA GLY A 20 11.59 9.16 3.20
C GLY A 20 10.18 8.90 2.68
N ASN A 21 10.06 8.33 1.48
CA ASN A 21 8.76 7.99 0.92
C ASN A 21 8.06 6.90 1.73
N VAL A 22 8.83 5.93 2.23
CA VAL A 22 8.31 4.86 3.07
C VAL A 22 7.80 5.43 4.40
N GLY A 23 8.58 6.30 5.03
CA GLY A 23 8.16 6.96 6.26
C GLY A 23 6.93 7.82 6.08
N SER A 24 6.91 8.64 5.02
CA SER A 24 5.76 9.49 4.71
C SER A 24 4.50 8.68 4.44
N ALA A 25 4.63 7.54 3.74
CA ALA A 25 3.52 6.63 3.50
C ALA A 25 2.97 6.07 4.81
N ALA A 26 3.84 5.62 5.70
CA ALA A 26 3.43 5.12 7.02
C ALA A 26 2.66 6.17 7.81
N ARG A 27 3.13 7.42 7.80
CA ARG A 27 2.47 8.53 8.47
C ARG A 27 1.08 8.79 7.90
N ALA A 28 0.97 8.81 6.56
CA ALA A 28 -0.31 9.02 5.89
C ALA A 28 -1.30 7.90 6.22
N LEU A 29 -0.84 6.66 6.18
CA LEU A 29 -1.68 5.50 6.50
C LEU A 29 -2.23 5.59 7.93
N LYS A 30 -1.37 5.88 8.89
CA LYS A 30 -1.80 5.99 10.29
C LYS A 30 -2.82 7.11 10.48
N THR A 31 -2.60 8.26 9.85
CA THR A 31 -3.52 9.40 9.91
C THR A 31 -4.90 9.02 9.38
N MET A 32 -4.96 8.19 8.35
CA MET A 32 -6.21 7.75 7.73
C MET A 32 -6.79 6.49 8.36
N GLY A 33 -6.14 5.90 9.34
CA GLY A 33 -6.63 4.71 10.03
C GLY A 33 -6.29 3.38 9.35
N PHE A 34 -5.31 3.36 8.45
CA PHE A 34 -4.84 2.14 7.79
C PHE A 34 -3.57 1.63 8.46
N HIS A 35 -3.32 0.32 8.36
CA HIS A 35 -2.21 -0.33 9.07
C HIS A 35 -1.39 -1.27 8.22
N ASP A 36 -1.93 -1.81 7.13
CA ASP A 36 -1.31 -2.92 6.41
C ASP A 36 -0.41 -2.39 5.29
N LEU A 37 0.86 -2.23 5.58
CA LEU A 37 1.88 -1.74 4.65
C LEU A 37 2.78 -2.89 4.20
N TRP A 38 2.95 -3.01 2.88
CA TRP A 38 3.82 -3.99 2.25
C TRP A 38 4.86 -3.30 1.39
N LEU A 39 6.08 -3.83 1.40
CA LEU A 39 7.18 -3.36 0.58
C LEU A 39 7.66 -4.51 -0.31
N ILE A 40 7.58 -4.32 -1.63
CA ILE A 40 8.00 -5.34 -2.58
C ILE A 40 9.31 -4.92 -3.23
N SER A 41 10.35 -5.75 -3.04
CA SER A 41 11.68 -5.54 -3.59
C SER A 41 12.21 -4.12 -3.39
N PRO A 42 12.19 -3.58 -2.15
CA PRO A 42 12.74 -2.24 -1.92
C PRO A 42 14.19 -2.21 -2.34
N LYS A 43 14.64 -1.09 -2.89
CA LYS A 43 15.98 -0.96 -3.46
C LYS A 43 17.06 -0.73 -2.40
N ILE A 44 16.67 -0.49 -1.16
CA ILE A 44 17.57 -0.32 -0.03
C ILE A 44 17.27 -1.40 0.99
N GLN A 45 18.29 -2.15 1.40
CA GLN A 45 18.14 -3.17 2.43
C GLN A 45 17.78 -2.53 3.77
N ASN A 46 16.82 -3.10 4.48
CA ASN A 46 16.33 -2.60 5.77
C ASN A 46 15.86 -1.13 5.68
N ILE A 47 15.16 -0.82 4.60
CA ILE A 47 14.73 0.56 4.29
C ILE A 47 13.89 1.17 5.42
N VAL A 48 13.11 0.38 6.14
CA VAL A 48 12.26 0.86 7.24
C VAL A 48 13.07 1.26 8.47
N GLU A 49 14.32 0.83 8.57
CA GLU A 49 15.23 1.17 9.66
C GLU A 49 16.09 2.40 9.36
N GLU A 50 16.02 2.92 8.15
CA GLU A 50 16.75 4.11 7.75
C GLU A 50 16.28 5.32 8.57
N PRO A 51 17.23 6.17 9.05
CA PRO A 51 16.86 7.33 9.87
C PRO A 51 15.83 8.25 9.21
N GLU A 52 15.91 8.41 7.89
CA GLU A 52 14.96 9.26 7.17
C GLU A 52 13.54 8.66 7.16
N ALA A 53 13.43 7.33 7.04
CA ALA A 53 12.14 6.66 7.11
C ALA A 53 11.51 6.86 8.50
N ILE A 54 12.30 6.65 9.55
CA ILE A 54 11.84 6.80 10.93
C ILE A 54 11.44 8.25 11.21
N ALA A 55 12.26 9.21 10.77
CA ALA A 55 11.99 10.63 10.98
C ALA A 55 10.69 11.07 10.31
N LEU A 56 10.47 10.68 9.04
CA LEU A 56 9.28 11.08 8.29
C LEU A 56 8.04 10.29 8.68
N ALA A 57 8.20 9.12 9.29
CA ALA A 57 7.07 8.38 9.83
C ALA A 57 6.48 9.07 11.07
N SER A 58 7.29 9.86 11.77
CA SER A 58 6.86 10.60 12.96
C SER A 58 6.19 9.64 13.97
N GLY A 59 4.92 9.83 14.31
CA GLY A 59 4.19 8.95 15.23
C GLY A 59 3.75 7.62 14.66
N ALA A 60 4.13 7.30 13.41
CA ALA A 60 3.71 6.09 12.72
C ALA A 60 4.82 5.02 12.64
N SER A 61 5.78 5.04 13.56
CA SER A 61 6.86 4.04 13.56
C SER A 61 6.34 2.61 13.75
N ASP A 62 5.19 2.44 14.37
CA ASP A 62 4.52 1.15 14.50
C ASP A 62 4.11 0.57 13.14
N ILE A 63 3.68 1.42 12.20
CA ILE A 63 3.36 1.00 10.84
C ILE A 63 4.62 0.47 10.14
N LEU A 64 5.76 1.15 10.31
CA LEU A 64 7.03 0.67 9.77
C LEU A 64 7.45 -0.66 10.37
N SER A 65 7.38 -0.78 11.69
CA SER A 65 7.80 -1.99 12.41
C SER A 65 6.97 -3.20 12.05
N ASN A 66 5.69 -3.01 11.73
CA ASN A 66 4.76 -4.07 11.38
C ASN A 66 4.64 -4.30 9.88
N SER A 67 5.38 -3.55 9.06
CA SER A 67 5.33 -3.71 7.61
C SER A 67 5.84 -5.08 7.18
N GLN A 68 5.29 -5.58 6.08
CA GLN A 68 5.72 -6.82 5.46
C GLN A 68 6.63 -6.50 4.29
N GLU A 69 7.66 -7.31 4.11
CA GLU A 69 8.60 -7.16 3.00
C GLU A 69 8.71 -8.47 2.25
N SER A 70 8.71 -8.39 0.92
CA SER A 70 8.80 -9.57 0.07
C SER A 70 9.47 -9.20 -1.25
N ASP A 71 10.09 -10.19 -1.90
CA ASP A 71 10.62 -10.05 -3.26
C ASP A 71 9.57 -10.42 -4.31
N SER A 72 8.41 -10.90 -3.90
CA SER A 72 7.38 -11.39 -4.79
C SER A 72 6.12 -10.54 -4.70
N LEU A 73 5.71 -9.98 -5.84
CA LEU A 73 4.44 -9.28 -5.93
C LEU A 73 3.27 -10.22 -5.63
N GLU A 74 3.41 -11.51 -5.99
CA GLU A 74 2.38 -12.51 -5.73
C GLU A 74 2.04 -12.62 -4.25
N SER A 75 3.04 -12.58 -3.36
CA SER A 75 2.77 -12.66 -1.92
C SER A 75 2.02 -11.44 -1.40
N ALA A 76 2.25 -10.27 -1.98
CA ALA A 76 1.54 -9.05 -1.58
C ALA A 76 0.08 -9.02 -2.03
N VAL A 77 -0.26 -9.76 -3.08
CA VAL A 77 -1.63 -9.79 -3.62
C VAL A 77 -2.37 -11.08 -3.27
N GLN A 78 -1.69 -12.01 -2.61
CA GLN A 78 -2.29 -13.29 -2.26
C GLN A 78 -3.51 -13.08 -1.35
N GLY A 79 -4.61 -13.74 -1.71
CA GLY A 79 -5.86 -13.63 -0.96
C GLY A 79 -6.66 -12.37 -1.26
N CYS A 80 -6.17 -11.49 -2.13
CA CYS A 80 -6.88 -10.28 -2.51
C CYS A 80 -7.84 -10.55 -3.65
N SER A 81 -9.05 -10.01 -3.53
CA SER A 81 -10.08 -10.13 -4.58
C SER A 81 -9.97 -9.03 -5.61
N LEU A 82 -9.32 -7.93 -5.25
CA LEU A 82 -9.14 -6.78 -6.11
C LEU A 82 -7.72 -6.25 -5.95
N VAL A 83 -7.04 -6.01 -7.07
CA VAL A 83 -5.70 -5.43 -7.10
C VAL A 83 -5.73 -4.23 -8.03
N LEU A 84 -5.40 -3.06 -7.50
CA LEU A 84 -5.36 -1.82 -8.26
C LEU A 84 -3.96 -1.23 -8.23
N GLY A 85 -3.42 -0.96 -9.42
CA GLY A 85 -2.16 -0.25 -9.56
C GLY A 85 -2.40 1.23 -9.82
N LEU A 86 -1.69 2.09 -9.10
CA LEU A 86 -1.76 3.52 -9.30
C LEU A 86 -0.58 3.96 -10.17
N THR A 87 -0.90 4.58 -11.29
CA THR A 87 0.09 5.04 -12.25
C THR A 87 -0.36 6.36 -12.84
N SER A 88 0.60 7.20 -13.20
CA SER A 88 0.33 8.45 -13.91
C SER A 88 0.37 8.26 -15.44
N ARG A 89 0.60 7.03 -15.92
CA ARG A 89 0.74 6.75 -17.35
C ARG A 89 -0.39 5.85 -17.83
N ASP A 90 -1.04 6.26 -18.92
CA ASP A 90 -1.90 5.39 -19.69
C ASP A 90 -1.01 4.47 -20.53
N ARG A 91 -1.34 3.18 -20.53
CA ARG A 91 -0.63 2.18 -21.31
C ARG A 91 -1.58 1.61 -22.35
N GLU A 92 -1.14 1.63 -23.61
CA GLU A 92 -1.93 1.12 -24.72
C GLU A 92 -2.27 -0.37 -24.59
N PHE A 93 -1.34 -1.15 -24.02
CA PHE A 93 -1.47 -2.61 -23.87
C PHE A 93 -1.45 -3.06 -22.41
N GLY A 94 -1.79 -2.19 -21.50
CA GLY A 94 -1.86 -2.52 -20.09
C GLY A 94 -3.24 -2.97 -19.64
N PRO A 95 -3.43 -3.27 -18.36
CA PRO A 95 -4.74 -3.49 -17.77
C PRO A 95 -5.65 -2.29 -18.02
N PRO A 96 -6.99 -2.46 -17.99
CA PRO A 96 -7.90 -1.34 -18.17
C PRO A 96 -7.62 -0.23 -17.16
N ALA A 97 -7.59 1.00 -17.67
CA ALA A 97 -7.47 2.17 -16.80
C ALA A 97 -8.86 2.54 -16.26
N LEU A 98 -8.91 2.85 -14.96
CA LEU A 98 -10.12 3.31 -14.30
C LEU A 98 -9.89 4.72 -13.79
N ASP A 99 -10.92 5.56 -13.82
CA ASP A 99 -10.82 6.82 -13.11
C ASP A 99 -10.96 6.59 -11.61
N TRP A 100 -10.65 7.62 -10.82
CA TRP A 100 -10.66 7.50 -9.37
C TRP A 100 -12.06 7.20 -8.81
N VAL A 101 -13.10 7.74 -9.44
CA VAL A 101 -14.48 7.53 -8.99
C VAL A 101 -14.87 6.06 -9.11
N ASP A 102 -14.55 5.45 -10.27
CA ASP A 102 -14.84 4.03 -10.51
C ASP A 102 -13.99 3.12 -9.62
N ALA A 103 -12.71 3.43 -9.47
CA ALA A 103 -11.81 2.69 -8.59
C ALA A 103 -12.31 2.70 -7.15
N ARG A 104 -12.69 3.86 -6.65
CA ARG A 104 -13.23 4.01 -5.30
C ARG A 104 -14.49 3.19 -5.09
N GLY A 105 -15.36 3.15 -6.09
CA GLY A 105 -16.57 2.32 -6.06
C GLY A 105 -16.27 0.84 -5.94
N LEU A 106 -15.27 0.35 -6.70
CA LEU A 106 -14.83 -1.04 -6.64
C LEU A 106 -14.25 -1.38 -5.27
N ILE A 107 -13.43 -0.49 -4.70
CA ILE A 107 -12.85 -0.66 -3.37
C ILE A 107 -13.96 -0.78 -2.33
N LYS A 108 -14.92 0.14 -2.33
CA LYS A 108 -16.04 0.12 -1.39
C LYS A 108 -16.85 -1.17 -1.49
N ALA A 109 -17.16 -1.61 -2.70
CA ALA A 109 -17.90 -2.85 -2.92
C ALA A 109 -17.14 -4.05 -2.35
N ALA A 110 -15.84 -4.14 -2.59
CA ALA A 110 -15.01 -5.23 -2.11
C ALA A 110 -14.96 -5.26 -0.57
N VAL A 111 -14.66 -4.13 0.08
CA VAL A 111 -14.55 -4.09 1.54
C VAL A 111 -15.90 -4.27 2.22
N ASN A 112 -17.00 -3.81 1.62
CA ASN A 112 -18.33 -4.05 2.15
C ASN A 112 -18.69 -5.53 2.08
N GLY A 113 -18.13 -6.26 1.13
CA GLY A 113 -18.27 -7.72 1.03
C GLY A 113 -17.27 -8.50 1.87
N GLY A 114 -16.45 -7.85 2.69
CA GLY A 114 -15.45 -8.51 3.52
C GLY A 114 -14.22 -8.98 2.74
N GLN A 115 -13.98 -8.45 1.55
CA GLN A 115 -12.88 -8.87 0.68
C GLN A 115 -11.67 -7.97 0.85
N THR A 116 -10.48 -8.56 0.69
CA THR A 116 -9.21 -7.84 0.79
C THR A 116 -8.83 -7.21 -0.55
N VAL A 117 -8.32 -5.99 -0.48
CA VAL A 117 -7.91 -5.21 -1.64
C VAL A 117 -6.43 -4.83 -1.49
N SER A 118 -5.64 -4.98 -2.54
CA SER A 118 -4.27 -4.46 -2.61
C SER A 118 -4.22 -3.25 -3.51
N LEU A 119 -3.60 -2.18 -3.01
CA LEU A 119 -3.33 -0.95 -3.75
C LEU A 119 -1.82 -0.85 -3.96
N LEU A 120 -1.40 -0.87 -5.22
CA LEU A 120 0.02 -0.87 -5.61
C LEU A 120 0.47 0.51 -6.05
N PHE A 121 1.60 0.94 -5.52
CA PHE A 121 2.22 2.21 -5.87
C PHE A 121 3.62 2.04 -6.45
#